data_e40bc3966a987cd7b7b72c21005bc706
#
_entry.id   e40bc3966a987cd7b7b72c21005bc706
#
_cell.length_a   1.000
_cell.length_b   1.000
_cell.length_c   1.000
_cell.angle_alpha   90.00
_cell.angle_beta   90.00
_cell.angle_gamma   90.00
#
_symmetry.space_group_name_H-M   'P 1'
#
loop_
_entity.id
_entity.type
_entity.pdbx_description
1 polymer ?
#
loop_
_entity_poly.entity_id
_entity_poly.type
_entity_poly.pdbx_seq_one_letter_code
_entity_poly.pdbx_strand_id
1 'polypeptide(L)'
;MSAPIALIDCNNYYVSCERAFDAKLVGVPVIVLSNNDGCAIARSAEAKALGIKMGDPIHHLRDKVRRHGIQVRSSNYALYGDMQRRVIAACEAFARDFEIYSIDETFLDLAGFEDRDLVAHANAMRTQVQQWTTIPTCVGIAETKTLAKLANAAAKKDQRFDGVADLRDDDVRRDVMHAFAVGDVWGVGGATARKLTDLGINTAGALRDMPMKQARAVGTVVLERLVAELRGVPSNAVESVQPRRKGMAVTRSFGTPICDFERMMGALSQYALRAGEKLRSHGLVAARLTAFFHTNKHKPDRPQYGASRMVTLHPMTNDSLELIAAARRGAEKAWRDGYAYTKAGIMLDDLLSEDERPRTLFEEDTAKRDRLMGALDAINGRFGTWTAVTASQGFKREWKMRSEMRSPAWTTDIGQVPTVRA
;
A
#
# COMPACT_ATOMS: atom_id res chain seq x y z
N MET A 1 21.26 -19.23 -17.66
CA MET A 1 20.86 -17.83 -17.37
C MET A 1 19.56 -17.92 -16.58
N SER A 2 19.32 -17.04 -15.62
CA SER A 2 18.02 -16.97 -14.93
C SER A 2 16.94 -16.51 -15.91
N ALA A 3 15.70 -17.01 -15.73
CA ALA A 3 14.58 -16.55 -16.54
C ALA A 3 14.38 -15.04 -16.37
N PRO A 4 14.05 -14.29 -17.43
CA PRO A 4 13.83 -12.86 -17.35
C PRO A 4 12.58 -12.53 -16.54
N ILE A 5 12.62 -11.40 -15.84
CA ILE A 5 11.52 -10.85 -15.06
C ILE A 5 11.14 -9.51 -15.69
N ALA A 6 9.86 -9.25 -15.86
CA ALA A 6 9.37 -7.92 -16.17
C ALA A 6 8.65 -7.32 -14.96
N LEU A 7 8.74 -6.00 -14.82
CA LEU A 7 7.88 -5.20 -13.94
C LEU A 7 6.98 -4.32 -14.81
N ILE A 8 5.67 -4.51 -14.72
CA ILE A 8 4.69 -3.56 -15.26
C ILE A 8 4.26 -2.62 -14.15
N ASP A 9 4.22 -1.31 -14.44
CA ASP A 9 3.80 -0.26 -13.52
C ASP A 9 2.80 0.67 -14.23
N CYS A 10 1.69 0.94 -13.57
CA CYS A 10 0.62 1.78 -14.07
C CYS A 10 0.93 3.26 -13.80
N ASN A 11 1.11 4.04 -14.85
CA ASN A 11 1.49 5.44 -14.75
C ASN A 11 0.42 6.29 -14.07
N ASN A 12 0.81 7.02 -12.99
CA ASN A 12 -0.10 7.89 -12.23
C ASN A 12 -1.40 7.19 -11.82
N TYR A 13 -1.33 5.95 -11.42
CA TYR A 13 -2.39 4.96 -11.35
C TYR A 13 -3.75 5.49 -10.89
N TYR A 14 -3.86 6.07 -9.68
CA TYR A 14 -5.15 6.55 -9.17
C TYR A 14 -5.76 7.65 -10.05
N VAL A 15 -4.92 8.55 -10.58
CA VAL A 15 -5.40 9.57 -11.52
C VAL A 15 -5.86 8.92 -12.83
N SER A 16 -5.14 7.92 -13.32
CA SER A 16 -5.50 7.19 -14.53
C SER A 16 -6.81 6.43 -14.36
N CYS A 17 -7.06 5.83 -13.20
CA CYS A 17 -8.36 5.22 -12.87
C CYS A 17 -9.50 6.25 -12.89
N GLU A 18 -9.28 7.45 -12.33
CA GLU A 18 -10.31 8.51 -12.36
C GLU A 18 -10.57 9.00 -13.79
N ARG A 19 -9.51 9.17 -14.61
CA ARG A 19 -9.61 9.57 -16.03
C ARG A 19 -10.32 8.55 -16.91
N ALA A 20 -10.23 7.25 -16.58
CA ALA A 20 -10.92 6.19 -17.32
C ALA A 20 -12.44 6.37 -17.31
N PHE A 21 -13.02 7.03 -16.32
CA PHE A 21 -14.45 7.24 -16.15
C PHE A 21 -14.89 8.71 -16.24
N ASP A 22 -13.94 9.64 -16.25
CA ASP A 22 -14.23 11.08 -16.37
C ASP A 22 -13.27 11.72 -17.36
N ALA A 23 -13.69 11.79 -18.64
CA ALA A 23 -12.90 12.36 -19.74
C ALA A 23 -12.55 13.84 -19.51
N LYS A 24 -13.31 14.58 -18.66
CA LYS A 24 -13.02 15.98 -18.32
C LYS A 24 -11.73 16.13 -17.52
N LEU A 25 -11.20 15.06 -16.96
CA LEU A 25 -9.93 15.04 -16.23
C LEU A 25 -8.71 14.85 -17.15
N VAL A 26 -8.91 14.56 -18.42
CA VAL A 26 -7.82 14.38 -19.40
C VAL A 26 -7.21 15.75 -19.74
N GLY A 27 -5.88 15.84 -19.68
CA GLY A 27 -5.14 17.07 -20.01
C GLY A 27 -5.19 18.15 -18.93
N VAL A 28 -5.91 17.96 -17.82
CA VAL A 28 -5.95 18.91 -16.71
C VAL A 28 -5.16 18.41 -15.51
N PRO A 29 -4.63 19.31 -14.65
CA PRO A 29 -3.93 18.87 -13.44
C PRO A 29 -4.92 18.24 -12.45
N VAL A 30 -4.61 17.00 -12.02
CA VAL A 30 -5.42 16.22 -11.09
C VAL A 30 -4.55 15.72 -9.95
N ILE A 31 -5.06 15.76 -8.73
CA ILE A 31 -4.47 15.11 -7.55
C ILE A 31 -5.50 14.21 -6.86
N VAL A 32 -5.04 13.07 -6.35
CA VAL A 32 -5.83 12.20 -5.49
C VAL A 32 -5.27 12.26 -4.07
N LEU A 33 -6.14 12.43 -3.10
CA LEU A 33 -5.78 12.60 -1.70
C LEU A 33 -5.76 11.26 -0.95
N SER A 34 -4.95 11.21 0.09
CA SER A 34 -4.90 10.11 1.05
C SER A 34 -6.17 10.04 1.91
N ASN A 35 -6.25 9.01 2.75
CA ASN A 35 -7.29 8.91 3.78
C ASN A 35 -7.46 10.22 4.56
N ASN A 36 -8.71 10.58 4.88
CA ASN A 36 -9.11 11.86 5.51
C ASN A 36 -8.80 13.09 4.66
N ASP A 37 -8.66 12.95 3.35
CA ASP A 37 -8.32 14.04 2.41
C ASP A 37 -7.10 14.85 2.87
N GLY A 38 -6.08 14.15 3.41
CA GLY A 38 -4.95 14.80 4.10
C GLY A 38 -3.87 15.32 3.16
N CYS A 39 -3.33 14.46 2.31
CA CYS A 39 -2.14 14.74 1.48
C CYS A 39 -2.32 14.19 0.06
N ALA A 40 -1.64 14.77 -0.91
CA ALA A 40 -1.60 14.27 -2.28
C ALA A 40 -0.80 12.95 -2.34
N ILE A 41 -1.45 11.84 -2.73
CA ILE A 41 -0.82 10.52 -2.89
C ILE A 41 -0.73 10.06 -4.35
N ALA A 42 -1.49 10.67 -5.26
CA ALA A 42 -1.29 10.52 -6.69
C ALA A 42 -1.45 11.87 -7.36
N ARG A 43 -0.76 12.05 -8.47
CA ARG A 43 -0.69 13.32 -9.21
C ARG A 43 -0.56 13.02 -10.69
N SER A 44 -1.31 13.74 -11.51
CA SER A 44 -1.13 13.73 -12.96
C SER A 44 0.21 14.35 -13.37
N ALA A 45 0.62 14.17 -14.61
CA ALA A 45 1.84 14.79 -15.14
C ALA A 45 1.77 16.32 -15.05
N GLU A 46 0.61 16.88 -15.37
CA GLU A 46 0.32 18.33 -15.30
C GLU A 46 0.45 18.85 -13.86
N ALA A 47 -0.07 18.09 -12.88
CA ALA A 47 0.07 18.46 -11.46
C ALA A 47 1.53 18.35 -10.97
N LYS A 48 2.31 17.37 -11.45
CA LYS A 48 3.75 17.28 -11.18
C LYS A 48 4.52 18.46 -11.77
N ALA A 49 4.18 18.90 -12.99
CA ALA A 49 4.78 20.07 -13.64
C ALA A 49 4.52 21.38 -12.86
N LEU A 50 3.41 21.47 -12.11
CA LEU A 50 3.13 22.57 -11.18
C LEU A 50 3.90 22.45 -9.86
N GLY A 51 4.82 21.50 -9.73
CA GLY A 51 5.67 21.31 -8.55
C GLY A 51 4.96 20.72 -7.34
N ILE A 52 3.84 20.00 -7.53
CA ILE A 52 3.17 19.27 -6.44
C ILE A 52 3.94 17.98 -6.16
N LYS A 53 4.33 17.76 -4.92
CA LYS A 53 5.10 16.60 -4.47
C LYS A 53 4.20 15.53 -3.84
N MET A 54 4.69 14.28 -3.82
CA MET A 54 4.07 13.20 -3.05
C MET A 54 4.09 13.55 -1.56
N GLY A 55 2.95 13.42 -0.90
CA GLY A 55 2.80 13.72 0.51
C GLY A 55 2.50 15.19 0.83
N ASP A 56 2.44 16.08 -0.17
CA ASP A 56 2.09 17.49 0.08
C ASP A 56 0.72 17.59 0.75
N PRO A 57 0.61 18.24 1.93
CA PRO A 57 -0.66 18.43 2.62
C PRO A 57 -1.60 19.32 1.81
N ILE A 58 -2.88 18.92 1.69
CA ILE A 58 -3.87 19.66 0.89
C ILE A 58 -4.03 21.12 1.33
N HIS A 59 -3.90 21.39 2.64
CA HIS A 59 -4.03 22.74 3.16
C HIS A 59 -2.91 23.69 2.69
N HIS A 60 -1.73 23.18 2.33
CA HIS A 60 -0.66 23.95 1.69
C HIS A 60 -0.89 24.13 0.18
N LEU A 61 -1.73 23.32 -0.42
CA LEU A 61 -1.98 23.36 -1.86
C LEU A 61 -3.20 24.20 -2.25
N ARG A 62 -4.00 24.69 -1.30
CA ARG A 62 -5.28 25.38 -1.57
C ARG A 62 -5.17 26.52 -2.59
N ASP A 63 -4.12 27.34 -2.47
CA ASP A 63 -3.93 28.49 -3.37
C ASP A 63 -3.51 28.03 -4.78
N LYS A 64 -2.65 27.00 -4.88
CA LYS A 64 -2.29 26.39 -6.16
C LYS A 64 -3.52 25.73 -6.81
N VAL A 65 -4.34 25.03 -6.04
CA VAL A 65 -5.58 24.39 -6.50
C VAL A 65 -6.50 25.43 -7.16
N ARG A 66 -6.75 26.54 -6.46
CA ARG A 66 -7.59 27.63 -7.02
C ARG A 66 -6.97 28.30 -8.23
N ARG A 67 -5.68 28.66 -8.16
CA ARG A 67 -4.97 29.39 -9.21
C ARG A 67 -4.85 28.62 -10.53
N HIS A 68 -4.63 27.32 -10.45
CA HIS A 68 -4.39 26.47 -11.63
C HIS A 68 -5.55 25.53 -11.98
N GLY A 69 -6.70 25.67 -11.33
CA GLY A 69 -7.87 24.84 -11.61
C GLY A 69 -7.64 23.33 -11.36
N ILE A 70 -6.77 23.00 -10.38
CA ILE A 70 -6.41 21.60 -10.10
C ILE A 70 -7.64 20.83 -9.62
N GLN A 71 -7.94 19.73 -10.29
CA GLN A 71 -9.00 18.83 -9.88
C GLN A 71 -8.55 17.95 -8.73
N VAL A 72 -9.34 17.93 -7.67
CA VAL A 72 -9.03 17.17 -6.46
C VAL A 72 -10.02 16.02 -6.33
N ARG A 73 -9.53 14.81 -6.03
CA ARG A 73 -10.33 13.62 -5.75
C ARG A 73 -9.91 13.01 -4.43
N SER A 74 -10.87 12.52 -3.66
CA SER A 74 -10.58 11.62 -2.53
C SER A 74 -10.28 10.22 -3.05
N SER A 75 -9.47 9.43 -2.33
CA SER A 75 -9.16 8.05 -2.71
C SER A 75 -10.43 7.20 -2.87
N ASN A 76 -10.56 6.51 -3.99
CA ASN A 76 -11.61 5.53 -4.28
C ASN A 76 -11.01 4.13 -4.42
N TYR A 77 -10.59 3.54 -3.29
CA TYR A 77 -9.89 2.24 -3.29
C TYR A 77 -10.72 1.09 -3.86
N ALA A 78 -12.06 1.17 -3.83
CA ALA A 78 -12.91 0.18 -4.45
C ALA A 78 -12.74 0.19 -5.98
N LEU A 79 -12.78 1.37 -6.59
CA LEU A 79 -12.49 1.57 -8.01
C LEU A 79 -11.06 1.12 -8.36
N TYR A 80 -10.06 1.56 -7.60
CA TYR A 80 -8.66 1.26 -7.90
C TYR A 80 -8.36 -0.24 -7.78
N GLY A 81 -8.94 -0.93 -6.78
CA GLY A 81 -8.80 -2.38 -6.65
C GLY A 81 -9.49 -3.15 -7.77
N ASP A 82 -10.62 -2.67 -8.29
CA ASP A 82 -11.27 -3.29 -9.45
C ASP A 82 -10.45 -3.09 -10.72
N MET A 83 -9.96 -1.89 -10.97
CA MET A 83 -9.11 -1.58 -12.13
C MET A 83 -7.81 -2.38 -12.11
N GLN A 84 -7.21 -2.63 -10.92
CA GLN A 84 -6.04 -3.51 -10.80
C GLN A 84 -6.35 -4.93 -11.30
N ARG A 85 -7.49 -5.52 -10.89
CA ARG A 85 -7.88 -6.84 -11.37
C ARG A 85 -7.99 -6.90 -12.89
N ARG A 86 -8.51 -5.85 -13.52
CA ARG A 86 -8.62 -5.74 -14.98
C ARG A 86 -7.24 -5.61 -15.65
N VAL A 87 -6.33 -4.85 -15.07
CA VAL A 87 -4.93 -4.76 -15.54
C VAL A 87 -4.26 -6.13 -15.49
N ILE A 88 -4.40 -6.86 -14.35
CA ILE A 88 -3.83 -8.19 -14.20
C ILE A 88 -4.41 -9.15 -15.24
N ALA A 89 -5.74 -9.18 -15.41
CA ALA A 89 -6.39 -10.01 -16.43
C ALA A 89 -5.88 -9.70 -17.86
N ALA A 90 -5.58 -8.42 -18.16
CA ALA A 90 -4.99 -8.06 -19.44
C ALA A 90 -3.54 -8.54 -19.60
N CYS A 91 -2.82 -8.85 -18.51
CA CYS A 91 -1.45 -9.34 -18.53
C CYS A 91 -1.34 -10.88 -18.58
N GLU A 92 -2.42 -11.62 -18.29
CA GLU A 92 -2.38 -13.09 -18.10
C GLU A 92 -1.75 -13.86 -19.26
N ALA A 93 -1.97 -13.42 -20.51
CA ALA A 93 -1.43 -14.09 -21.69
C ALA A 93 0.06 -13.81 -21.96
N PHE A 94 0.68 -12.88 -21.22
CA PHE A 94 2.03 -12.37 -21.48
C PHE A 94 3.08 -12.86 -20.49
N ALA A 95 2.71 -13.65 -19.51
CA ALA A 95 3.65 -14.17 -18.52
C ALA A 95 3.26 -15.60 -18.11
N ARG A 96 4.24 -16.38 -17.65
CA ARG A 96 4.01 -17.69 -17.09
C ARG A 96 3.34 -17.61 -15.73
N ASP A 97 3.76 -16.63 -14.92
CA ASP A 97 3.30 -16.39 -13.57
C ASP A 97 3.48 -14.91 -13.18
N PHE A 98 2.83 -14.44 -12.13
CA PHE A 98 2.93 -13.05 -11.72
C PHE A 98 2.82 -12.87 -10.20
N GLU A 99 3.50 -11.85 -9.69
CA GLU A 99 3.43 -11.40 -8.32
C GLU A 99 2.85 -9.99 -8.26
N ILE A 100 1.70 -9.85 -7.63
CA ILE A 100 1.10 -8.55 -7.33
C ILE A 100 1.90 -7.91 -6.20
N TYR A 101 2.82 -7.02 -6.57
CA TYR A 101 3.69 -6.34 -5.61
C TYR A 101 2.99 -5.18 -4.91
N SER A 102 2.25 -4.37 -5.67
CA SER A 102 1.44 -3.26 -5.14
C SER A 102 0.12 -3.12 -5.92
N ILE A 103 -0.65 -2.08 -5.66
CA ILE A 103 -1.89 -1.81 -6.39
C ILE A 103 -1.65 -1.35 -7.83
N ASP A 104 -0.45 -0.91 -8.16
CA ASP A 104 -0.05 -0.34 -9.45
C ASP A 104 1.17 -1.03 -10.09
N GLU A 105 1.81 -1.97 -9.37
CA GLU A 105 3.00 -2.68 -9.84
C GLU A 105 2.83 -4.20 -9.74
N THR A 106 3.20 -4.91 -10.80
CA THR A 106 3.17 -6.38 -10.86
C THR A 106 4.46 -6.89 -11.50
N PHE A 107 5.13 -7.84 -10.84
CA PHE A 107 6.22 -8.60 -11.45
C PHE A 107 5.66 -9.75 -12.25
N LEU A 108 6.28 -10.01 -13.40
CA LEU A 108 5.89 -11.02 -14.37
C LEU A 108 7.08 -11.97 -14.57
N ASP A 109 6.84 -13.28 -14.45
CA ASP A 109 7.81 -14.30 -14.81
C ASP A 109 7.71 -14.56 -16.31
N LEU A 110 8.77 -14.25 -17.05
CA LEU A 110 8.85 -14.44 -18.49
C LEU A 110 9.55 -15.75 -18.88
N ALA A 111 9.64 -16.72 -17.97
CA ALA A 111 10.15 -18.06 -18.31
C ALA A 111 9.30 -18.69 -19.43
N GLY A 112 9.98 -19.21 -20.48
CA GLY A 112 9.35 -19.74 -21.68
C GLY A 112 9.05 -18.70 -22.77
N PHE A 113 9.46 -17.43 -22.54
CA PHE A 113 9.36 -16.37 -23.55
C PHE A 113 10.75 -15.85 -23.98
N GLU A 114 11.84 -16.50 -23.54
CA GLU A 114 13.22 -16.05 -23.71
C GLU A 114 13.63 -15.89 -25.19
N ASP A 115 13.09 -16.72 -26.06
CA ASP A 115 13.38 -16.72 -27.50
C ASP A 115 12.61 -15.63 -28.28
N ARG A 116 11.77 -14.87 -27.59
CA ARG A 116 11.00 -13.77 -28.20
C ARG A 116 11.74 -12.44 -28.08
N ASP A 117 11.42 -11.52 -28.97
CA ASP A 117 11.70 -10.12 -28.72
C ASP A 117 10.86 -9.63 -27.55
N LEU A 118 11.49 -9.56 -26.36
CA LEU A 118 10.79 -9.19 -25.14
C LEU A 118 10.35 -7.72 -25.11
N VAL A 119 11.01 -6.84 -25.86
CA VAL A 119 10.58 -5.43 -26.00
C VAL A 119 9.30 -5.36 -26.82
N ALA A 120 9.23 -6.07 -27.95
CA ALA A 120 8.00 -6.17 -28.74
C ALA A 120 6.87 -6.85 -27.95
N HIS A 121 7.17 -7.91 -27.20
CA HIS A 121 6.24 -8.63 -26.34
C HIS A 121 5.65 -7.70 -25.23
N ALA A 122 6.49 -6.94 -24.55
CA ALA A 122 6.07 -5.98 -23.54
C ALA A 122 5.24 -4.82 -24.15
N ASN A 123 5.57 -4.36 -25.37
CA ASN A 123 4.76 -3.34 -26.05
C ASN A 123 3.37 -3.88 -26.44
N ALA A 124 3.26 -5.13 -26.88
CA ALA A 124 1.97 -5.76 -27.15
C ALA A 124 1.13 -5.86 -25.86
N MET A 125 1.74 -6.24 -24.73
CA MET A 125 1.09 -6.25 -23.41
C MET A 125 0.60 -4.85 -23.00
N ARG A 126 1.46 -3.83 -23.11
CA ARG A 126 1.09 -2.43 -22.80
C ARG A 126 -0.10 -1.96 -23.66
N THR A 127 -0.10 -2.30 -24.93
CA THR A 127 -1.18 -1.98 -25.87
C THR A 127 -2.49 -2.64 -25.42
N GLN A 128 -2.46 -3.91 -25.05
CA GLN A 128 -3.64 -4.62 -24.56
C GLN A 128 -4.16 -4.03 -23.25
N VAL A 129 -3.29 -3.74 -22.29
CA VAL A 129 -3.68 -3.08 -21.03
C VAL A 129 -4.33 -1.72 -21.30
N GLN A 130 -3.72 -0.91 -22.19
CA GLN A 130 -4.27 0.39 -22.58
C GLN A 130 -5.65 0.27 -23.25
N GLN A 131 -5.83 -0.69 -24.15
CA GLN A 131 -7.10 -0.92 -24.84
C GLN A 131 -8.21 -1.38 -23.88
N TRP A 132 -7.89 -2.27 -22.94
CA TRP A 132 -8.88 -2.84 -22.04
C TRP A 132 -9.22 -1.95 -20.84
N THR A 133 -8.28 -1.11 -20.40
CA THR A 133 -8.39 -0.36 -19.13
C THR A 133 -8.23 1.14 -19.28
N THR A 134 -7.77 1.63 -20.44
CA THR A 134 -7.32 3.01 -20.68
C THR A 134 -6.14 3.47 -19.79
N ILE A 135 -5.55 2.58 -18.99
CA ILE A 135 -4.45 2.92 -18.09
C ILE A 135 -3.11 2.80 -18.83
N PRO A 136 -2.33 3.90 -18.93
CA PRO A 136 -0.99 3.84 -19.52
C PRO A 136 -0.02 3.15 -18.57
N THR A 137 0.89 2.34 -19.12
CA THR A 137 1.86 1.57 -18.35
C THR A 137 3.28 1.74 -18.88
N CYS A 138 4.26 1.50 -18.02
CA CYS A 138 5.66 1.29 -18.40
C CYS A 138 6.11 -0.10 -17.96
N VAL A 139 7.07 -0.67 -18.69
CA VAL A 139 7.61 -2.01 -18.40
C VAL A 139 9.14 -1.95 -18.32
N GLY A 140 9.68 -2.56 -17.28
CA GLY A 140 11.11 -2.80 -17.13
C GLY A 140 11.42 -4.28 -17.15
N ILE A 141 12.37 -4.73 -17.97
CA ILE A 141 12.76 -6.12 -18.16
C ILE A 141 14.21 -6.30 -17.68
N ALA A 142 14.48 -7.36 -16.91
CA ALA A 142 15.81 -7.70 -16.45
C ALA A 142 15.86 -9.13 -15.85
N GLU A 143 17.04 -9.58 -15.38
CA GLU A 143 17.25 -10.88 -14.74
C GLU A 143 16.83 -10.92 -13.26
N THR A 144 16.66 -9.75 -12.61
CA THR A 144 16.29 -9.66 -11.19
C THR A 144 15.21 -8.62 -10.95
N LYS A 145 14.48 -8.76 -9.85
CA LYS A 145 13.44 -7.77 -9.47
C LYS A 145 13.99 -6.36 -9.30
N THR A 146 15.17 -6.21 -8.68
CA THR A 146 15.81 -4.91 -8.50
C THR A 146 16.17 -4.27 -9.82
N LEU A 147 16.73 -5.05 -10.75
CA LEU A 147 17.04 -4.56 -12.09
C LEU A 147 15.78 -4.24 -12.89
N ALA A 148 14.72 -5.04 -12.79
CA ALA A 148 13.44 -4.77 -13.45
C ALA A 148 12.79 -3.46 -12.94
N LYS A 149 12.91 -3.15 -11.64
CA LYS A 149 12.49 -1.84 -11.10
C LYS A 149 13.36 -0.68 -11.61
N LEU A 150 14.66 -0.89 -11.73
CA LEU A 150 15.57 0.10 -12.33
C LEU A 150 15.21 0.35 -13.79
N ALA A 151 14.99 -0.73 -14.56
CA ALA A 151 14.55 -0.68 -15.95
C ALA A 151 13.22 0.10 -16.08
N ASN A 152 12.23 -0.20 -15.24
CA ASN A 152 10.95 0.51 -15.26
C ASN A 152 11.11 2.01 -14.95
N ALA A 153 11.98 2.36 -14.01
CA ALA A 153 12.26 3.76 -13.71
C ALA A 153 12.96 4.47 -14.88
N ALA A 154 13.85 3.78 -15.62
CA ALA A 154 14.45 4.28 -16.85
C ALA A 154 13.39 4.44 -17.96
N ALA A 155 12.53 3.44 -18.16
CA ALA A 155 11.43 3.47 -19.13
C ALA A 155 10.47 4.66 -18.94
N LYS A 156 10.30 5.13 -17.68
CA LYS A 156 9.46 6.29 -17.35
C LYS A 156 10.12 7.65 -17.61
N LYS A 157 11.45 7.73 -17.51
CA LYS A 157 12.18 9.00 -17.51
C LYS A 157 12.92 9.26 -18.82
N ASP A 158 13.39 8.22 -19.48
CA ASP A 158 14.23 8.29 -20.67
C ASP A 158 13.43 7.94 -21.93
N GLN A 159 13.26 8.93 -22.81
CA GLN A 159 12.50 8.79 -24.04
C GLN A 159 13.08 7.74 -25.01
N ARG A 160 14.36 7.38 -24.88
CA ARG A 160 14.99 6.31 -25.70
C ARG A 160 14.24 4.97 -25.59
N PHE A 161 13.60 4.72 -24.45
CA PHE A 161 12.95 3.46 -24.18
C PHE A 161 11.46 3.42 -24.57
N ASP A 162 10.85 4.54 -24.88
CA ASP A 162 9.43 4.63 -25.23
C ASP A 162 8.49 3.82 -24.31
N GLY A 163 8.80 3.84 -23.00
CA GLY A 163 8.03 3.16 -21.97
C GLY A 163 8.33 1.66 -21.78
N VAL A 164 9.30 1.07 -22.53
CA VAL A 164 9.79 -0.29 -22.29
C VAL A 164 11.31 -0.28 -22.27
N ALA A 165 11.94 -0.62 -21.14
CA ALA A 165 13.38 -0.75 -21.02
C ALA A 165 13.78 -2.20 -20.73
N ASP A 166 14.72 -2.73 -21.49
CA ASP A 166 15.32 -4.05 -21.27
C ASP A 166 16.79 -3.84 -20.83
N LEU A 167 17.11 -4.21 -19.59
CA LEU A 167 18.45 -4.10 -19.00
C LEU A 167 19.21 -5.43 -19.00
N ARG A 168 18.81 -6.41 -19.83
CA ARG A 168 19.58 -7.64 -20.00
C ARG A 168 20.84 -7.40 -20.82
N ASP A 169 20.85 -6.40 -21.70
CA ASP A 169 22.06 -5.91 -22.34
C ASP A 169 22.97 -5.21 -21.34
N ASP A 170 24.22 -5.66 -21.25
CA ASP A 170 25.20 -5.18 -20.27
C ASP A 170 25.60 -3.71 -20.47
N ASP A 171 25.65 -3.23 -21.70
CA ASP A 171 26.05 -1.84 -22.00
C ASP A 171 24.91 -0.89 -21.65
N VAL A 172 23.68 -1.23 -22.04
CA VAL A 172 22.48 -0.47 -21.67
C VAL A 172 22.31 -0.44 -20.16
N ARG A 173 22.47 -1.59 -19.50
CA ARG A 173 22.38 -1.71 -18.04
C ARG A 173 23.42 -0.83 -17.35
N ARG A 174 24.67 -0.84 -17.82
CA ARG A 174 25.77 -0.04 -17.27
C ARG A 174 25.50 1.45 -17.39
N ASP A 175 25.06 1.89 -18.58
CA ASP A 175 24.71 3.29 -18.85
C ASP A 175 23.60 3.78 -17.90
N VAL A 176 22.50 3.04 -17.80
CA VAL A 176 21.38 3.37 -16.90
C VAL A 176 21.84 3.41 -15.43
N MET A 177 22.66 2.43 -14.98
CA MET A 177 23.11 2.38 -13.59
C MET A 177 24.06 3.53 -13.22
N HIS A 178 24.87 4.01 -14.13
CA HIS A 178 25.75 5.15 -13.89
C HIS A 178 24.97 6.45 -13.70
N ALA A 179 23.87 6.62 -14.40
CA ALA A 179 23.01 7.80 -14.31
C ALA A 179 22.03 7.75 -13.12
N PHE A 180 21.80 6.57 -12.52
CA PHE A 180 20.76 6.36 -11.52
C PHE A 180 21.27 6.62 -10.11
N ALA A 181 20.63 7.57 -9.39
CA ALA A 181 21.03 7.93 -8.03
C ALA A 181 20.82 6.75 -7.05
N VAL A 182 21.80 6.53 -6.16
CA VAL A 182 21.75 5.42 -5.19
C VAL A 182 20.54 5.49 -4.26
N GLY A 183 20.08 6.69 -3.91
CA GLY A 183 18.91 6.89 -3.07
C GLY A 183 17.57 6.52 -3.72
N ASP A 184 17.55 6.41 -5.05
CA ASP A 184 16.37 6.00 -5.83
C ASP A 184 16.32 4.47 -6.07
N VAL A 185 17.39 3.74 -5.73
CA VAL A 185 17.45 2.28 -5.90
C VAL A 185 16.46 1.63 -4.94
N TRP A 186 15.63 0.73 -5.47
CA TRP A 186 14.66 -0.02 -4.68
C TRP A 186 15.35 -0.77 -3.53
N GLY A 187 14.86 -0.60 -2.30
CA GLY A 187 15.46 -1.17 -1.09
C GLY A 187 16.48 -0.26 -0.39
N VAL A 188 16.89 0.86 -1.01
CA VAL A 188 17.75 1.87 -0.38
C VAL A 188 16.90 2.96 0.26
N GLY A 189 16.66 2.85 1.57
CA GLY A 189 15.96 3.90 2.34
C GLY A 189 16.87 5.09 2.65
N GLY A 190 16.30 6.24 3.01
CA GLY A 190 17.05 7.48 3.22
C GLY A 190 18.21 7.40 4.24
N ALA A 191 18.12 6.55 5.27
CA ALA A 191 19.24 6.32 6.20
C ALA A 191 20.39 5.56 5.53
N THR A 192 20.07 4.53 4.73
CA THR A 192 21.07 3.76 3.96
C THR A 192 21.67 4.61 2.86
N ALA A 193 20.86 5.41 2.16
CA ALA A 193 21.35 6.34 1.12
C ALA A 193 22.41 7.29 1.68
N ARG A 194 22.16 7.90 2.84
CA ARG A 194 23.16 8.79 3.49
C ARG A 194 24.46 8.06 3.79
N LYS A 195 24.42 6.87 4.40
CA LYS A 195 25.62 6.08 4.69
C LYS A 195 26.42 5.74 3.42
N LEU A 196 25.71 5.42 2.33
CA LEU A 196 26.35 5.12 1.03
C LEU A 196 26.98 6.38 0.43
N THR A 197 26.29 7.51 0.47
CA THR A 197 26.81 8.80 0.00
C THR A 197 28.05 9.24 0.78
N ASP A 198 28.05 9.07 2.12
CA ASP A 198 29.21 9.35 2.99
C ASP A 198 30.43 8.48 2.63
N LEU A 199 30.21 7.31 2.02
CA LEU A 199 31.26 6.42 1.49
C LEU A 199 31.62 6.71 0.02
N GLY A 200 31.07 7.75 -0.59
CA GLY A 200 31.28 8.12 -2.00
C GLY A 200 30.46 7.29 -3.00
N ILE A 201 29.52 6.45 -2.52
CA ILE A 201 28.67 5.61 -3.37
C ILE A 201 27.38 6.38 -3.69
N ASN A 202 27.37 7.07 -4.85
CA ASN A 202 26.31 7.98 -5.24
C ASN A 202 25.36 7.42 -6.30
N THR A 203 25.74 6.35 -6.99
CA THR A 203 24.96 5.77 -8.11
C THR A 203 24.68 4.29 -7.91
N ALA A 204 23.71 3.76 -8.64
CA ALA A 204 23.41 2.33 -8.68
C ALA A 204 24.61 1.52 -9.20
N GLY A 205 25.38 2.07 -10.17
CA GLY A 205 26.60 1.46 -10.69
C GLY A 205 27.68 1.35 -9.60
N ALA A 206 27.95 2.42 -8.87
CA ALA A 206 28.89 2.39 -7.75
C ALA A 206 28.44 1.41 -6.63
N LEU A 207 27.13 1.32 -6.37
CA LEU A 207 26.58 0.34 -5.41
C LEU A 207 26.76 -1.11 -5.91
N ARG A 208 26.52 -1.40 -7.19
CA ARG A 208 26.76 -2.71 -7.81
C ARG A 208 28.21 -3.17 -7.60
N ASP A 209 29.17 -2.24 -7.76
CA ASP A 209 30.59 -2.53 -7.69
C ASP A 209 31.14 -2.64 -6.25
N MET A 210 30.32 -2.25 -5.25
CA MET A 210 30.67 -2.34 -3.84
C MET A 210 31.00 -3.78 -3.41
N PRO A 211 32.11 -4.03 -2.67
CA PRO A 211 32.42 -5.36 -2.13
C PRO A 211 31.30 -5.90 -1.25
N MET A 212 30.93 -7.19 -1.42
CA MET A 212 29.82 -7.82 -0.69
C MET A 212 29.97 -7.73 0.83
N LYS A 213 31.19 -7.94 1.36
CA LYS A 213 31.49 -7.80 2.80
C LYS A 213 31.21 -6.37 3.30
N GLN A 214 31.56 -5.37 2.51
CA GLN A 214 31.30 -3.96 2.85
C GLN A 214 29.81 -3.67 2.80
N ALA A 215 29.07 -4.16 1.78
CA ALA A 215 27.62 -4.02 1.70
C ALA A 215 26.93 -4.59 2.94
N ARG A 216 27.36 -5.79 3.38
CA ARG A 216 26.82 -6.44 4.60
C ARG A 216 27.10 -5.62 5.87
N ALA A 217 28.29 -5.03 5.99
CA ALA A 217 28.66 -4.19 7.12
C ALA A 217 27.83 -2.88 7.20
N VAL A 218 27.55 -2.26 6.06
CA VAL A 218 26.79 -0.98 5.97
C VAL A 218 25.28 -1.19 6.16
N GLY A 219 24.71 -2.22 5.54
CA GLY A 219 23.25 -2.39 5.44
C GLY A 219 22.73 -3.80 5.72
N THR A 220 23.51 -4.64 6.40
CA THR A 220 23.18 -6.03 6.73
C THR A 220 23.10 -6.94 5.50
N VAL A 221 22.60 -8.16 5.67
CA VAL A 221 22.33 -9.10 4.56
C VAL A 221 21.37 -8.52 3.51
N VAL A 222 20.56 -7.54 3.88
CA VAL A 222 19.59 -6.92 2.94
C VAL A 222 20.33 -6.13 1.86
N LEU A 223 21.30 -5.31 2.24
CA LEU A 223 22.12 -4.56 1.26
C LEU A 223 23.04 -5.48 0.46
N GLU A 224 23.57 -6.53 1.08
CA GLU A 224 24.36 -7.54 0.39
C GLU A 224 23.55 -8.23 -0.73
N ARG A 225 22.30 -8.65 -0.44
CA ARG A 225 21.40 -9.22 -1.46
C ARG A 225 21.04 -8.21 -2.54
N LEU A 226 20.85 -6.95 -2.17
CA LEU A 226 20.60 -5.89 -3.14
C LEU A 226 21.77 -5.72 -4.12
N VAL A 227 23.00 -5.74 -3.64
CA VAL A 227 24.20 -5.69 -4.49
C VAL A 227 24.28 -6.93 -5.39
N ALA A 228 23.93 -8.12 -4.89
CA ALA A 228 23.86 -9.33 -5.71
C ALA A 228 22.81 -9.17 -6.84
N GLU A 229 21.63 -8.65 -6.54
CA GLU A 229 20.60 -8.39 -7.55
C GLU A 229 21.02 -7.37 -8.60
N LEU A 230 21.71 -6.30 -8.21
CA LEU A 230 22.28 -5.34 -9.15
C LEU A 230 23.36 -5.94 -10.07
N ARG A 231 23.97 -7.07 -9.67
CA ARG A 231 24.93 -7.85 -10.47
C ARG A 231 24.24 -8.91 -11.35
N GLY A 232 22.93 -8.96 -11.38
CA GLY A 232 22.17 -9.97 -12.12
C GLY A 232 22.03 -11.31 -11.40
N VAL A 233 22.40 -11.42 -10.11
CA VAL A 233 22.24 -12.64 -9.32
C VAL A 233 20.91 -12.59 -8.54
N PRO A 234 19.89 -13.41 -8.91
CA PRO A 234 18.60 -13.35 -8.26
C PRO A 234 18.69 -13.74 -6.77
N SER A 235 18.17 -12.88 -5.91
CA SER A 235 18.02 -13.12 -4.47
C SER A 235 16.56 -13.17 -4.04
N ASN A 236 15.65 -12.69 -4.89
CA ASN A 236 14.22 -12.66 -4.68
C ASN A 236 13.51 -13.25 -5.91
N ALA A 237 12.92 -14.43 -5.77
CA ALA A 237 12.11 -15.03 -6.82
C ALA A 237 10.76 -14.29 -6.99
N VAL A 238 10.08 -14.50 -8.11
CA VAL A 238 8.68 -14.07 -8.28
C VAL A 238 7.80 -14.96 -7.39
N GLU A 239 7.08 -14.33 -6.46
CA GLU A 239 6.21 -15.03 -5.50
C GLU A 239 4.76 -15.03 -6.02
N SER A 240 4.36 -16.07 -6.76
CA SER A 240 2.99 -16.22 -7.25
C SER A 240 1.98 -16.47 -6.14
N VAL A 241 2.40 -17.05 -5.02
CA VAL A 241 1.58 -17.29 -3.84
C VAL A 241 1.94 -16.26 -2.77
N GLN A 242 0.99 -15.40 -2.40
CA GLN A 242 1.23 -14.45 -1.33
C GLN A 242 1.52 -15.18 0.00
N PRO A 243 2.60 -14.86 0.70
CA PRO A 243 2.88 -15.45 2.00
C PRO A 243 1.78 -15.13 3.01
N ARG A 244 1.55 -16.04 3.95
CA ARG A 244 0.57 -15.84 5.02
C ARG A 244 0.83 -14.53 5.75
N ARG A 245 -0.24 -13.80 6.05
CA ARG A 245 -0.16 -12.56 6.84
C ARG A 245 0.33 -12.85 8.24
N LYS A 246 1.42 -12.21 8.66
CA LYS A 246 1.99 -12.33 10.01
C LYS A 246 1.39 -11.34 10.99
N GLY A 247 0.79 -10.28 10.48
CA GLY A 247 0.15 -9.24 11.28
C GLY A 247 -0.91 -8.47 10.50
N MET A 248 -1.76 -7.74 11.22
CA MET A 248 -2.82 -6.90 10.70
C MET A 248 -2.93 -5.63 11.54
N ALA A 249 -3.21 -4.50 10.91
CA ALA A 249 -3.41 -3.25 11.63
C ALA A 249 -4.68 -2.53 11.17
N VAL A 250 -5.36 -1.90 12.13
CA VAL A 250 -6.43 -0.94 11.88
C VAL A 250 -6.09 0.35 12.61
N THR A 251 -5.72 1.37 11.88
CA THR A 251 -5.21 2.62 12.42
C THR A 251 -5.84 3.82 11.72
N ARG A 252 -6.00 4.93 12.43
CA ARG A 252 -6.47 6.18 11.84
C ARG A 252 -5.83 7.41 12.47
N SER A 253 -5.61 8.41 11.64
CA SER A 253 -5.37 9.78 12.10
C SER A 253 -6.69 10.50 12.28
N PHE A 254 -6.80 11.32 13.32
CA PHE A 254 -7.99 12.08 13.66
C PHE A 254 -7.95 13.46 13.02
N GLY A 255 -9.06 13.91 12.47
CA GLY A 255 -9.21 15.29 11.98
C GLY A 255 -9.21 16.31 13.12
N THR A 256 -9.81 15.95 14.26
CA THR A 256 -9.76 16.70 15.53
C THR A 256 -9.06 15.84 16.58
N PRO A 257 -8.06 16.34 17.29
CA PRO A 257 -7.36 15.58 18.32
C PRO A 257 -8.29 15.11 19.44
N ILE A 258 -7.98 13.95 20.01
CA ILE A 258 -8.71 13.38 21.15
C ILE A 258 -7.92 13.67 22.43
N CYS A 259 -8.60 14.22 23.42
CA CYS A 259 -8.04 14.53 24.75
C CYS A 259 -8.74 13.78 25.89
N ASP A 260 -9.77 13.00 25.56
CA ASP A 260 -10.63 12.30 26.50
C ASP A 260 -10.49 10.78 26.32
N PHE A 261 -10.37 10.05 27.45
CA PHE A 261 -10.13 8.60 27.43
C PHE A 261 -11.31 7.82 26.85
N GLU A 262 -12.55 8.13 27.23
CA GLU A 262 -13.71 7.37 26.76
C GLU A 262 -13.94 7.59 25.25
N ARG A 263 -13.65 8.79 24.74
CA ARG A 263 -13.65 9.04 23.29
C ARG A 263 -12.56 8.23 22.59
N MET A 264 -11.36 8.11 23.19
CA MET A 264 -10.29 7.24 22.66
C MET A 264 -10.74 5.78 22.65
N MET A 265 -11.42 5.33 23.70
CA MET A 265 -11.96 3.98 23.78
C MET A 265 -13.04 3.71 22.74
N GLY A 266 -13.88 4.68 22.44
CA GLY A 266 -14.83 4.59 21.34
C GLY A 266 -14.15 4.34 19.99
N ALA A 267 -13.06 5.08 19.72
CA ALA A 267 -12.27 4.89 18.50
C ALA A 267 -11.56 3.52 18.46
N LEU A 268 -10.91 3.11 19.55
CA LEU A 268 -10.21 1.82 19.63
C LEU A 268 -11.17 0.63 19.53
N SER A 269 -12.38 0.75 20.14
CA SER A 269 -13.44 -0.26 20.02
C SER A 269 -13.89 -0.45 18.57
N GLN A 270 -14.02 0.65 17.84
CA GLN A 270 -14.31 0.64 16.42
C GLN A 270 -13.22 -0.07 15.61
N TYR A 271 -11.95 0.20 15.92
CA TYR A 271 -10.84 -0.45 15.22
C TYR A 271 -10.73 -1.93 15.56
N ALA A 272 -11.02 -2.32 16.80
CA ALA A 272 -11.04 -3.70 17.25
C ALA A 272 -12.15 -4.51 16.56
N LEU A 273 -13.37 -3.96 16.46
CA LEU A 273 -14.47 -4.58 15.72
C LEU A 273 -14.06 -4.84 14.27
N ARG A 274 -13.53 -3.81 13.59
CA ARG A 274 -13.11 -3.92 12.19
C ARG A 274 -11.96 -4.90 12.01
N ALA A 275 -11.05 -5.00 12.97
CA ALA A 275 -9.96 -5.96 12.93
C ALA A 275 -10.46 -7.40 13.09
N GLY A 276 -11.41 -7.65 14.01
CA GLY A 276 -12.06 -8.95 14.16
C GLY A 276 -12.80 -9.38 12.89
N GLU A 277 -13.60 -8.49 12.29
CA GLU A 277 -14.25 -8.73 11.01
C GLU A 277 -13.25 -9.14 9.92
N LYS A 278 -12.11 -8.43 9.82
CA LYS A 278 -11.05 -8.77 8.87
C LYS A 278 -10.37 -10.10 9.19
N LEU A 279 -10.11 -10.42 10.46
CA LEU A 279 -9.55 -11.72 10.83
C LEU A 279 -10.49 -12.84 10.36
N ARG A 280 -11.78 -12.77 10.70
CA ARG A 280 -12.78 -13.78 10.32
C ARG A 280 -12.92 -13.90 8.80
N SER A 281 -12.94 -12.78 8.06
CA SER A 281 -13.03 -12.82 6.59
C SER A 281 -11.82 -13.49 5.92
N HIS A 282 -10.71 -13.68 6.64
CA HIS A 282 -9.51 -14.39 6.18
C HIS A 282 -9.30 -15.73 6.89
N GLY A 283 -10.25 -16.19 7.74
CA GLY A 283 -10.09 -17.42 8.53
C GLY A 283 -8.91 -17.39 9.51
N LEU A 284 -8.59 -16.21 10.08
CA LEU A 284 -7.43 -15.99 10.94
C LEU A 284 -7.83 -15.72 12.38
N VAL A 285 -6.93 -16.05 13.31
CA VAL A 285 -6.96 -15.67 14.72
C VAL A 285 -5.65 -14.99 15.11
N ALA A 286 -5.67 -14.15 16.14
CA ALA A 286 -4.50 -13.43 16.64
C ALA A 286 -4.10 -13.86 18.06
N ALA A 287 -2.81 -13.92 18.33
CA ALA A 287 -2.26 -14.18 19.68
C ALA A 287 -1.96 -12.89 20.44
N ARG A 288 -1.72 -11.78 19.76
CA ARG A 288 -1.34 -10.51 20.38
C ARG A 288 -2.09 -9.35 19.79
N LEU A 289 -2.50 -8.41 20.65
CA LEU A 289 -3.05 -7.12 20.28
C LEU A 289 -2.18 -6.02 20.89
N THR A 290 -1.75 -5.08 20.08
CA THR A 290 -1.09 -3.85 20.53
C THR A 290 -2.02 -2.65 20.28
N ALA A 291 -2.45 -2.00 21.36
CA ALA A 291 -3.12 -0.71 21.29
C ALA A 291 -2.07 0.41 21.35
N PHE A 292 -2.20 1.40 20.48
CA PHE A 292 -1.29 2.55 20.46
C PHE A 292 -2.01 3.85 20.12
N PHE A 293 -1.45 4.95 20.59
CA PHE A 293 -1.84 6.30 20.23
C PHE A 293 -0.68 7.28 20.42
N HIS A 294 -0.69 8.36 19.63
CA HIS A 294 0.34 9.39 19.74
C HIS A 294 -0.16 10.77 19.29
N THR A 295 0.53 11.79 19.78
CA THR A 295 0.36 13.20 19.40
C THR A 295 0.94 13.49 18.01
N ASN A 296 0.77 14.72 17.51
CA ASN A 296 1.32 15.12 16.21
C ASN A 296 2.77 15.59 16.33
N LYS A 297 3.71 14.75 15.97
CA LYS A 297 5.15 15.07 15.95
C LYS A 297 5.57 16.25 15.05
N HIS A 298 4.68 16.66 14.13
CA HIS A 298 4.90 17.81 13.25
C HIS A 298 4.45 19.16 13.88
N LYS A 299 4.01 19.13 15.14
CA LYS A 299 3.67 20.31 15.96
C LYS A 299 4.53 20.32 17.22
N PRO A 300 5.83 20.65 17.11
CA PRO A 300 6.78 20.58 18.22
C PRO A 300 6.50 21.60 19.34
N ASP A 301 5.69 22.61 19.04
CA ASP A 301 5.17 23.63 19.95
C ASP A 301 4.17 23.07 20.97
N ARG A 302 3.69 21.85 20.80
CA ARG A 302 2.74 21.17 21.70
C ARG A 302 3.39 20.04 22.47
N PRO A 303 2.89 19.72 23.68
CA PRO A 303 3.36 18.57 24.44
C PRO A 303 3.29 17.28 23.60
N GLN A 304 4.39 16.51 23.57
CA GLN A 304 4.52 15.30 22.78
C GLN A 304 4.46 14.07 23.67
N TYR A 305 3.63 13.10 23.26
CA TYR A 305 3.54 11.80 23.90
C TYR A 305 3.09 10.75 22.88
N GLY A 306 3.64 9.55 23.04
CA GLY A 306 3.20 8.38 22.28
C GLY A 306 3.46 7.14 23.09
N ALA A 307 2.48 6.25 23.11
CA ALA A 307 2.59 4.97 23.80
C ALA A 307 1.95 3.85 22.98
N SER A 308 2.48 2.65 23.20
CA SER A 308 1.92 1.39 22.74
C SER A 308 1.96 0.37 23.87
N ARG A 309 0.93 -0.47 23.96
CA ARG A 309 0.89 -1.59 24.93
C ARG A 309 0.38 -2.83 24.24
N MET A 310 1.19 -3.86 24.32
CA MET A 310 0.85 -5.19 23.85
C MET A 310 0.07 -5.93 24.96
N VAL A 311 -0.95 -6.65 24.53
CA VAL A 311 -1.78 -7.52 25.36
C VAL A 311 -1.81 -8.89 24.68
N THR A 312 -1.45 -9.94 25.41
CA THR A 312 -1.58 -11.32 24.95
C THR A 312 -3.06 -11.72 24.96
N LEU A 313 -3.47 -12.39 23.91
CA LEU A 313 -4.80 -12.96 23.74
C LEU A 313 -4.69 -14.47 24.04
N HIS A 314 -5.36 -14.92 25.07
CA HIS A 314 -5.37 -16.34 25.42
C HIS A 314 -6.79 -16.77 25.81
N PRO A 315 -7.36 -17.69 25.05
CA PRO A 315 -6.88 -18.28 23.79
C PRO A 315 -6.72 -17.26 22.64
N MET A 316 -5.99 -17.65 21.58
CA MET A 316 -5.96 -16.86 20.34
C MET A 316 -7.39 -16.65 19.82
N THR A 317 -7.69 -15.45 19.35
CA THR A 317 -9.09 -15.09 19.05
C THR A 317 -9.24 -14.19 17.82
N ASN A 318 -10.41 -14.23 17.21
CA ASN A 318 -10.92 -13.26 16.26
C ASN A 318 -12.25 -12.64 16.74
N ASP A 319 -12.65 -12.94 17.97
CA ASP A 319 -13.86 -12.37 18.59
C ASP A 319 -13.67 -10.88 18.85
N SER A 320 -14.53 -10.08 18.25
CA SER A 320 -14.46 -8.62 18.34
C SER A 320 -14.65 -8.10 19.77
N LEU A 321 -15.40 -8.77 20.62
CA LEU A 321 -15.63 -8.35 22.01
C LEU A 321 -14.36 -8.58 22.86
N GLU A 322 -13.65 -9.70 22.65
CA GLU A 322 -12.37 -9.97 23.29
C GLU A 322 -11.30 -8.99 22.82
N LEU A 323 -11.27 -8.67 21.52
CA LEU A 323 -10.34 -7.68 20.97
C LEU A 323 -10.62 -6.28 21.55
N ILE A 324 -11.89 -5.89 21.74
CA ILE A 324 -12.27 -4.63 22.40
C ILE A 324 -11.81 -4.61 23.86
N ALA A 325 -12.05 -5.69 24.60
CA ALA A 325 -11.61 -5.81 25.99
C ALA A 325 -10.08 -5.75 26.11
N ALA A 326 -9.34 -6.41 25.21
CA ALA A 326 -7.89 -6.35 25.18
C ALA A 326 -7.38 -4.94 24.81
N ALA A 327 -8.01 -4.28 23.85
CA ALA A 327 -7.67 -2.91 23.47
C ALA A 327 -7.86 -1.95 24.67
N ARG A 328 -8.94 -2.12 25.46
CA ARG A 328 -9.18 -1.34 26.68
C ARG A 328 -8.07 -1.57 27.72
N ARG A 329 -7.74 -2.81 28.03
CA ARG A 329 -6.64 -3.15 28.97
C ARG A 329 -5.30 -2.54 28.53
N GLY A 330 -5.01 -2.53 27.22
CA GLY A 330 -3.81 -1.90 26.69
C GLY A 330 -3.84 -0.38 26.79
N ALA A 331 -4.97 0.22 26.47
CA ALA A 331 -5.15 1.67 26.49
C ALA A 331 -5.09 2.24 27.92
N GLU A 332 -5.73 1.60 28.89
CA GLU A 332 -5.70 2.01 30.32
C GLU A 332 -4.26 2.10 30.86
N LYS A 333 -3.40 1.16 30.47
CA LYS A 333 -1.98 1.17 30.87
C LYS A 333 -1.11 2.17 30.13
N ALA A 334 -1.59 2.69 29.02
CA ALA A 334 -0.85 3.60 28.13
C ALA A 334 -1.32 5.05 28.23
N TRP A 335 -2.56 5.30 28.67
CA TRP A 335 -3.17 6.61 28.67
C TRP A 335 -2.47 7.59 29.59
N ARG A 336 -2.38 8.84 29.15
CA ARG A 336 -2.01 10.00 29.96
C ARG A 336 -2.89 11.18 29.60
N ASP A 337 -3.44 11.83 30.61
CA ASP A 337 -4.20 13.06 30.45
C ASP A 337 -3.32 14.24 30.06
N GLY A 338 -3.92 15.29 29.52
CA GLY A 338 -3.22 16.51 29.13
C GLY A 338 -2.57 16.50 27.75
N TYR A 339 -2.72 15.42 26.98
CA TYR A 339 -2.19 15.31 25.62
C TYR A 339 -3.30 15.32 24.57
N ALA A 340 -3.00 15.91 23.41
CA ALA A 340 -3.89 15.96 22.25
C ALA A 340 -3.50 14.90 21.23
N TYR A 341 -4.09 13.71 21.31
CA TYR A 341 -3.77 12.57 20.47
C TYR A 341 -4.35 12.74 19.06
N THR A 342 -3.51 12.55 18.04
CA THR A 342 -3.89 12.75 16.64
C THR A 342 -3.92 11.50 15.83
N LYS A 343 -3.41 10.39 16.36
CA LYS A 343 -3.49 9.07 15.72
C LYS A 343 -3.61 7.99 16.77
N ALA A 344 -4.43 6.99 16.47
CA ALA A 344 -4.54 5.77 17.26
C ALA A 344 -4.78 4.55 16.36
N GLY A 345 -4.62 3.37 16.94
CA GLY A 345 -4.92 2.14 16.26
C GLY A 345 -4.65 0.91 17.11
N ILE A 346 -4.98 -0.21 16.52
CA ILE A 346 -4.58 -1.53 17.01
C ILE A 346 -3.77 -2.26 15.95
N MET A 347 -2.81 -3.06 16.41
CA MET A 347 -2.08 -4.02 15.62
C MET A 347 -2.34 -5.40 16.20
N LEU A 348 -2.52 -6.37 15.33
CA LEU A 348 -2.69 -7.78 15.66
C LEU A 348 -1.48 -8.54 15.10
N ASP A 349 -0.82 -9.30 15.93
CA ASP A 349 0.39 -10.03 15.57
C ASP A 349 0.26 -11.52 15.93
N ASP A 350 1.19 -12.34 15.41
CA ASP A 350 1.20 -13.79 15.52
C ASP A 350 -0.14 -14.37 15.06
N LEU A 351 -0.45 -14.11 13.79
CA LEU A 351 -1.66 -14.61 13.14
C LEU A 351 -1.48 -16.07 12.75
N LEU A 352 -2.48 -16.89 13.07
CA LEU A 352 -2.59 -18.27 12.59
C LEU A 352 -3.93 -18.47 11.88
N SER A 353 -4.01 -19.51 11.06
CA SER A 353 -5.31 -20.00 10.59
C SER A 353 -6.14 -20.50 11.79
N GLU A 354 -7.42 -20.29 11.74
CA GLU A 354 -8.34 -20.74 12.80
C GLU A 354 -8.24 -22.25 13.04
N ASP A 355 -8.02 -23.02 11.97
CA ASP A 355 -7.85 -24.49 12.03
C ASP A 355 -6.53 -24.91 12.68
N GLU A 356 -5.49 -24.05 12.64
CA GLU A 356 -4.18 -24.28 13.24
C GLU A 356 -4.08 -23.75 14.69
N ARG A 357 -5.14 -23.15 15.21
CA ARG A 357 -5.16 -22.57 16.55
C ARG A 357 -4.89 -23.64 17.62
N PRO A 358 -3.88 -23.45 18.49
CA PRO A 358 -3.66 -24.35 19.60
C PRO A 358 -4.88 -24.38 20.53
N ARG A 359 -5.44 -25.56 20.78
CA ARG A 359 -6.53 -25.77 21.71
C ARG A 359 -5.98 -26.11 23.09
N THR A 360 -6.63 -25.62 24.14
CA THR A 360 -6.30 -25.95 25.52
C THR A 360 -7.37 -26.86 26.12
N LEU A 361 -7.00 -27.68 27.09
CA LEU A 361 -7.93 -28.60 27.77
C LEU A 361 -9.05 -27.86 28.54
N PHE A 362 -8.87 -26.59 28.85
CA PHE A 362 -9.80 -25.76 29.62
C PHE A 362 -10.40 -24.64 28.78
N GLU A 363 -10.49 -24.82 27.47
CA GLU A 363 -11.09 -23.83 26.58
C GLU A 363 -12.60 -23.82 26.74
N GLU A 364 -13.17 -22.64 26.97
CA GLU A 364 -14.61 -22.46 27.04
C GLU A 364 -15.26 -22.70 25.65
N ASP A 365 -16.51 -23.19 25.65
CA ASP A 365 -17.29 -23.35 24.44
C ASP A 365 -17.61 -21.95 23.82
N THR A 366 -16.99 -21.66 22.71
CA THR A 366 -17.18 -20.38 21.99
C THR A 366 -18.33 -20.38 21.00
N ALA A 367 -19.02 -21.50 20.77
CA ALA A 367 -20.02 -21.67 19.72
C ALA A 367 -21.14 -20.61 19.71
N LYS A 368 -21.53 -20.11 20.90
CA LYS A 368 -22.53 -19.02 21.00
C LYS A 368 -21.95 -17.69 20.55
N ARG A 369 -20.69 -17.42 20.87
CA ARG A 369 -19.97 -16.18 20.51
C ARG A 369 -19.65 -16.18 19.02
N ASP A 370 -19.21 -17.31 18.48
CA ASP A 370 -18.91 -17.46 17.04
C ASP A 370 -20.17 -17.21 16.21
N ARG A 371 -21.33 -17.75 16.64
CA ARG A 371 -22.64 -17.45 16.01
C ARG A 371 -22.99 -15.96 16.08
N LEU A 372 -22.72 -15.29 17.22
CA LEU A 372 -22.95 -13.86 17.36
C LEU A 372 -22.07 -13.04 16.40
N MET A 373 -20.78 -13.37 16.31
CA MET A 373 -19.85 -12.71 15.38
C MET A 373 -20.27 -12.94 13.93
N GLY A 374 -20.64 -14.16 13.56
CA GLY A 374 -21.18 -14.47 12.23
C GLY A 374 -22.46 -13.69 11.89
N ALA A 375 -23.39 -13.54 12.85
CA ALA A 375 -24.59 -12.75 12.65
C ALA A 375 -24.29 -11.25 12.45
N LEU A 376 -23.36 -10.69 13.24
CA LEU A 376 -22.90 -9.31 13.08
C LEU A 376 -22.27 -9.08 11.71
N ASP A 377 -21.40 -9.99 11.26
CA ASP A 377 -20.75 -9.92 9.95
C ASP A 377 -21.78 -10.04 8.81
N ALA A 378 -22.75 -10.94 8.93
CA ALA A 378 -23.81 -11.10 7.93
C ALA A 378 -24.71 -9.85 7.81
N ILE A 379 -25.10 -9.23 8.94
CA ILE A 379 -25.87 -7.98 8.94
C ILE A 379 -25.07 -6.86 8.28
N ASN A 380 -23.80 -6.67 8.69
CA ASN A 380 -22.96 -5.63 8.15
C ASN A 380 -22.57 -5.85 6.68
N GLY A 381 -22.44 -7.10 6.25
CA GLY A 381 -22.20 -7.46 4.86
C GLY A 381 -23.42 -7.19 3.96
N ARG A 382 -24.63 -7.48 4.45
CA ARG A 382 -25.88 -7.33 3.69
C ARG A 382 -26.39 -5.90 3.63
N PHE A 383 -26.38 -5.19 4.76
CA PHE A 383 -27.01 -3.88 4.92
C PHE A 383 -26.01 -2.72 4.94
N GLY A 384 -24.75 -3.02 4.79
CA GLY A 384 -23.64 -2.06 4.81
C GLY A 384 -22.88 -2.03 6.13
N THR A 385 -21.60 -1.74 6.06
CA THR A 385 -20.71 -1.64 7.21
C THR A 385 -21.28 -0.66 8.24
N TRP A 386 -21.32 -1.05 9.52
CA TRP A 386 -21.84 -0.25 10.65
C TRP A 386 -23.35 -0.26 10.82
N THR A 387 -24.07 -1.18 10.21
CA THR A 387 -25.49 -1.37 10.48
C THR A 387 -25.70 -1.93 11.89
N ALA A 388 -24.89 -2.92 12.28
CA ALA A 388 -24.84 -3.44 13.65
C ALA A 388 -23.45 -3.15 14.25
N VAL A 389 -23.43 -2.53 15.43
CA VAL A 389 -22.22 -2.13 16.16
C VAL A 389 -22.34 -2.49 17.64
N THR A 390 -21.19 -2.56 18.34
CA THR A 390 -21.17 -2.73 19.79
C THR A 390 -21.43 -1.39 20.50
N ALA A 391 -22.09 -1.41 21.65
CA ALA A 391 -22.40 -0.21 22.44
C ALA A 391 -21.14 0.59 22.82
N SER A 392 -20.00 -0.09 22.99
CA SER A 392 -18.69 0.53 23.32
C SER A 392 -18.16 1.52 22.28
N GLN A 393 -18.71 1.51 21.05
CA GLN A 393 -18.32 2.45 19.99
C GLN A 393 -19.12 3.75 20.01
N GLY A 394 -20.20 3.82 20.78
CA GLY A 394 -21.15 4.91 20.72
C GLY A 394 -22.02 4.87 19.45
N PHE A 395 -23.07 5.69 19.44
CA PHE A 395 -24.04 5.74 18.33
C PHE A 395 -23.66 6.75 17.23
N LYS A 396 -22.70 7.63 17.48
CA LYS A 396 -22.24 8.63 16.50
C LYS A 396 -20.99 8.16 15.79
N ARG A 397 -20.98 8.28 14.46
CA ARG A 397 -19.81 7.96 13.61
C ARG A 397 -18.76 9.08 13.64
N GLU A 398 -18.30 9.48 14.81
CA GLU A 398 -17.33 10.59 14.96
C GLU A 398 -15.98 10.33 14.27
N TRP A 399 -15.64 9.05 14.08
CA TRP A 399 -14.38 8.61 13.51
C TRP A 399 -14.50 8.20 12.04
N LYS A 400 -15.57 8.62 11.34
CA LYS A 400 -15.73 8.35 9.92
C LYS A 400 -14.58 9.02 9.16
N MET A 401 -13.96 8.28 8.27
CA MET A 401 -12.94 8.81 7.37
C MET A 401 -13.56 9.88 6.47
N ARG A 402 -12.94 11.05 6.37
CA ARG A 402 -13.33 12.07 5.40
C ARG A 402 -12.98 11.60 4.00
N SER A 403 -13.89 11.77 3.08
CA SER A 403 -13.77 11.42 1.66
C SER A 403 -14.84 12.22 0.91
N GLU A 404 -14.68 13.55 0.91
CA GLU A 404 -15.73 14.47 0.48
C GLU A 404 -15.75 14.66 -1.05
N MET A 405 -14.62 14.36 -1.71
CA MET A 405 -14.43 14.50 -3.16
C MET A 405 -14.26 13.15 -3.86
N ARG A 406 -14.86 12.08 -3.28
CA ARG A 406 -14.77 10.75 -3.86
C ARG A 406 -15.63 10.66 -5.11
N SER A 407 -15.07 10.11 -6.17
CA SER A 407 -15.78 9.74 -7.38
C SER A 407 -16.87 8.68 -7.13
N PRO A 408 -17.87 8.55 -7.99
CA PRO A 408 -18.87 7.49 -7.92
C PRO A 408 -18.24 6.09 -7.94
N ALA A 409 -19.01 5.08 -7.53
CA ALA A 409 -18.59 3.67 -7.52
C ALA A 409 -18.85 3.01 -8.89
N TRP A 410 -18.33 3.58 -9.98
CA TRP A 410 -18.63 3.23 -11.36
C TRP A 410 -18.52 1.74 -11.72
N THR A 411 -17.64 1.01 -11.06
CA THR A 411 -17.41 -0.42 -11.36
C THR A 411 -17.98 -1.36 -10.31
N THR A 412 -18.40 -0.84 -9.16
CA THR A 412 -18.86 -1.64 -8.01
C THR A 412 -20.32 -1.36 -7.62
N ASP A 413 -20.95 -0.39 -8.26
CA ASP A 413 -22.36 -0.06 -8.07
C ASP A 413 -22.95 0.33 -9.44
N ILE A 414 -23.82 -0.53 -10.00
CA ILE A 414 -24.43 -0.35 -11.31
C ILE A 414 -25.28 0.91 -11.40
N GLY A 415 -25.87 1.36 -10.28
CA GLY A 415 -26.67 2.58 -10.21
C GLY A 415 -25.86 3.87 -10.35
N GLN A 416 -24.52 3.77 -10.25
CA GLN A 416 -23.58 4.90 -10.37
C GLN A 416 -22.78 4.89 -11.69
N VAL A 417 -23.08 3.98 -12.61
CA VAL A 417 -22.46 3.94 -13.93
C VAL A 417 -22.81 5.22 -14.70
N PRO A 418 -21.82 5.85 -15.39
CA PRO A 418 -22.09 7.03 -16.20
C PRO A 418 -23.16 6.74 -17.26
N THR A 419 -24.18 7.58 -17.32
CA THR A 419 -25.23 7.50 -18.34
C THR A 419 -24.96 8.52 -19.44
N VAL A 420 -24.99 8.06 -20.69
CA VAL A 420 -24.92 8.92 -21.88
C VAL A 420 -26.34 9.14 -22.36
N ARG A 421 -26.70 10.39 -22.59
CA ARG A 421 -27.93 10.72 -23.32
C ARG A 421 -27.58 10.79 -24.82
N ALA A 422 -28.24 9.94 -25.60
CA ALA A 422 -28.14 9.96 -27.04
C ALA A 422 -28.82 11.22 -27.63
#